data_1830180887dfd999af208992427d9720
#
_entry.id   1830180887dfd999af208992427d9720
#
_cell.length_a   1.000
_cell.length_b   1.000
_cell.length_c   1.000
_cell.angle_alpha   90.00
_cell.angle_beta   90.00
_cell.angle_gamma   90.00
#
_symmetry.space_group_name_H-M   'P 1'
#
loop_
_entity.id
_entity.type
_entity.pdbx_description
1 polymer ?
#
loop_
_entity_poly.entity_id
_entity_poly.type
_entity_poly.pdbx_seq_one_letter_code
_entity_poly.pdbx_strand_id
1 'polypeptide(L)'
;FISDHDVSKIFALGQETREHYEKMGLPLSNFYIHMAQEPHAFDAISAANDVVEMFNSGEYREVYIAYTRTRTPTTQEPTAKKLLPIILPEAPKNTAGTVFEPRSKAALDNFLAQYVMAEIYSALADSAMAIHYKRMTSMRQSTENGEKLLSRLTAKYNHERQESITSELIDASATNFRDYTYGGVFL
;
A
#
# COMPACT_ATOMS: atom_id res chain seq x y z
N PHE A 1 10.81 -9.77 -12.70
CA PHE A 1 10.93 -8.85 -13.83
C PHE A 1 12.38 -8.34 -13.97
N ILE A 2 12.94 -7.73 -12.93
CA ILE A 2 14.33 -7.20 -12.96
C ILE A 2 15.34 -8.31 -13.26
N SER A 3 15.13 -9.51 -12.75
CA SER A 3 16.01 -10.67 -12.99
C SER A 3 15.97 -11.19 -14.44
N ASP A 4 14.88 -10.93 -15.15
CA ASP A 4 14.66 -11.47 -16.51
C ASP A 4 14.95 -10.44 -17.61
N HIS A 5 15.17 -9.18 -17.21
CA HIS A 5 15.46 -8.07 -18.12
C HIS A 5 16.76 -7.41 -17.69
N ASP A 6 17.56 -7.02 -18.67
CA ASP A 6 18.79 -6.24 -18.45
C ASP A 6 18.41 -4.78 -18.14
N VAL A 7 18.17 -4.51 -16.84
CA VAL A 7 17.71 -3.21 -16.37
C VAL A 7 18.90 -2.30 -16.13
N SER A 8 19.09 -1.35 -17.03
CA SER A 8 20.19 -0.39 -16.96
C SER A 8 19.96 0.74 -15.96
N LYS A 9 18.70 1.11 -15.70
CA LYS A 9 18.35 2.26 -14.86
C LYS A 9 16.97 2.12 -14.22
N ILE A 10 16.83 2.56 -12.98
CA ILE A 10 15.57 2.49 -12.22
C ILE A 10 15.17 3.89 -11.76
N PHE A 11 13.90 4.26 -12.01
CA PHE A 11 13.23 5.41 -11.43
C PHE A 11 12.39 4.94 -10.25
N ALA A 12 12.72 5.39 -9.06
CA ALA A 12 11.94 5.04 -7.88
C ALA A 12 10.88 6.12 -7.58
N LEU A 13 9.61 5.73 -7.63
CA LEU A 13 8.49 6.57 -7.24
C LEU A 13 8.05 6.16 -5.84
N GLY A 14 8.51 6.90 -4.83
CA GLY A 14 8.26 6.65 -3.41
C GLY A 14 9.51 6.28 -2.61
N GLN A 15 9.54 6.71 -1.36
CA GLN A 15 10.69 6.55 -0.48
C GLN A 15 11.02 5.07 -0.20
N GLU A 16 10.02 4.26 0.10
CA GLU A 16 10.21 2.82 0.40
C GLU A 16 10.81 2.07 -0.80
N THR A 17 10.36 2.40 -2.01
CA THR A 17 10.90 1.84 -3.25
C THR A 17 12.36 2.21 -3.44
N ARG A 18 12.70 3.47 -3.19
CA ARG A 18 14.08 3.95 -3.23
C ARG A 18 14.97 3.18 -2.26
N GLU A 19 14.61 3.16 -0.98
CA GLU A 19 15.40 2.49 0.06
C GLU A 19 15.59 1.00 -0.21
N HIS A 20 14.57 0.35 -0.79
CA HIS A 20 14.65 -1.07 -1.15
C HIS A 20 15.70 -1.32 -2.24
N TYR A 21 15.67 -0.54 -3.32
CA TYR A 21 16.61 -0.74 -4.44
C TYR A 21 18.01 -0.21 -4.14
N GLU A 22 18.16 0.83 -3.30
CA GLU A 22 19.46 1.26 -2.79
C GLU A 22 20.16 0.14 -1.99
N LYS A 23 19.42 -0.57 -1.15
CA LYS A 23 19.94 -1.73 -0.40
C LYS A 23 20.34 -2.90 -1.30
N MET A 24 19.70 -3.03 -2.47
CA MET A 24 20.07 -4.05 -3.46
C MET A 24 21.27 -3.65 -4.34
N GLY A 25 21.75 -2.41 -4.23
CA GLY A 25 22.88 -1.91 -5.03
C GLY A 25 22.54 -1.70 -6.50
N LEU A 26 21.23 -1.53 -6.84
CA LEU A 26 20.79 -1.30 -8.21
C LEU A 26 20.93 0.18 -8.60
N PRO A 27 21.19 0.48 -9.90
CA PRO A 27 21.41 1.83 -10.37
C PRO A 27 20.12 2.65 -10.36
N LEU A 28 19.97 3.48 -9.33
CA LEU A 28 18.90 4.46 -9.21
C LEU A 28 19.30 5.76 -9.91
N SER A 29 18.39 6.31 -10.74
CA SER A 29 18.63 7.58 -11.41
C SER A 29 17.97 8.76 -10.72
N ASN A 30 16.65 8.79 -10.74
CA ASN A 30 15.84 9.83 -10.13
C ASN A 30 14.86 9.22 -9.15
N PHE A 31 14.47 9.97 -8.16
CA PHE A 31 13.48 9.52 -7.17
C PHE A 31 12.55 10.67 -6.81
N TYR A 32 11.29 10.31 -6.63
CA TYR A 32 10.22 11.21 -6.21
C TYR A 32 9.65 10.69 -4.91
N ILE A 33 9.96 11.36 -3.80
CA ILE A 33 9.75 10.83 -2.45
C ILE A 33 8.27 10.79 -2.07
N HIS A 34 7.48 11.80 -2.43
CA HIS A 34 6.14 12.00 -1.90
C HIS A 34 4.99 11.40 -2.73
N MET A 35 5.28 10.84 -3.91
CA MET A 35 4.27 10.40 -4.87
C MET A 35 3.48 9.13 -4.51
N ALA A 36 4.01 8.29 -3.61
CA ALA A 36 3.44 6.95 -3.41
C ALA A 36 2.14 6.93 -2.59
N GLN A 37 1.94 7.88 -1.69
CA GLN A 37 0.78 7.90 -0.79
C GLN A 37 -0.34 8.82 -1.26
N GLU A 38 0.03 9.97 -1.82
CA GLU A 38 -0.89 10.98 -2.34
C GLU A 38 -0.41 11.43 -3.73
N PRO A 39 -0.75 10.68 -4.79
CA PRO A 39 -0.30 11.02 -6.13
C PRO A 39 -0.97 12.30 -6.64
N HIS A 40 -0.18 13.30 -6.98
CA HIS A 40 -0.64 14.51 -7.64
C HIS A 40 -0.33 14.47 -9.14
N ALA A 41 -1.22 15.06 -9.94
CA ALA A 41 -1.03 15.10 -11.39
C ALA A 41 0.26 15.84 -11.79
N PHE A 42 0.65 16.87 -11.02
CA PHE A 42 1.89 17.62 -11.25
C PHE A 42 3.15 16.74 -11.16
N ASP A 43 3.17 15.84 -10.20
CA ASP A 43 4.28 14.91 -9.99
C ASP A 43 4.38 13.93 -11.17
N ALA A 44 3.24 13.42 -11.64
CA ALA A 44 3.20 12.54 -12.80
C ALA A 44 3.67 13.24 -14.08
N ILE A 45 3.40 14.55 -14.23
CA ILE A 45 3.90 15.35 -15.34
C ILE A 45 5.43 15.43 -15.30
N SER A 46 6.01 15.71 -14.14
CA SER A 46 7.46 15.80 -13.98
C SER A 46 8.14 14.47 -14.29
N ALA A 47 7.63 13.37 -13.74
CA ALA A 47 8.14 12.03 -14.02
C ALA A 47 7.98 11.63 -15.50
N ALA A 48 6.87 12.01 -16.14
CA ALA A 48 6.64 11.74 -17.55
C ALA A 48 7.62 12.49 -18.45
N ASN A 49 7.90 13.77 -18.16
CA ASN A 49 8.84 14.56 -18.91
C ASN A 49 10.25 13.98 -18.83
N ASP A 50 10.71 13.60 -17.63
CA ASP A 50 12.02 12.98 -17.46
C ASP A 50 12.12 11.66 -18.24
N VAL A 51 11.09 10.82 -18.19
CA VAL A 51 11.05 9.55 -18.92
C VAL A 51 11.07 9.76 -20.42
N VAL A 52 10.28 10.71 -20.94
CA VAL A 52 10.22 11.02 -22.38
C VAL A 52 11.54 11.61 -22.85
N GLU A 53 12.16 12.51 -22.09
CA GLU A 53 13.45 13.10 -22.42
C GLU A 53 14.54 12.02 -22.51
N MET A 54 14.61 11.14 -21.54
CA MET A 54 15.56 10.03 -21.52
C MET A 54 15.34 9.04 -22.67
N PHE A 55 14.10 8.74 -23.00
CA PHE A 55 13.80 7.88 -24.14
C PHE A 55 14.20 8.54 -25.47
N ASN A 56 13.95 9.85 -25.61
CA ASN A 56 14.30 10.61 -26.81
C ASN A 56 15.81 10.81 -26.96
N SER A 57 16.60 10.74 -25.88
CA SER A 57 18.07 10.79 -26.00
C SER A 57 18.66 9.58 -26.74
N GLY A 58 17.86 8.52 -26.94
CA GLY A 58 18.26 7.29 -27.61
C GLY A 58 19.13 6.36 -26.75
N GLU A 59 19.33 6.69 -25.48
CA GLU A 59 20.14 5.89 -24.53
C GLU A 59 19.41 4.59 -24.14
N TYR A 60 18.07 4.62 -24.14
CA TYR A 60 17.24 3.50 -23.74
C TYR A 60 16.33 3.03 -24.85
N ARG A 61 16.22 1.71 -25.02
CA ARG A 61 15.37 1.08 -26.06
C ARG A 61 13.94 0.91 -25.62
N GLU A 62 13.74 0.65 -24.34
CA GLU A 62 12.44 0.32 -23.76
C GLU A 62 12.31 0.92 -22.37
N VAL A 63 11.11 1.35 -22.04
CA VAL A 63 10.74 1.83 -20.70
C VAL A 63 9.55 1.01 -20.22
N TYR A 64 9.64 0.52 -19.00
CA TYR A 64 8.59 -0.23 -18.33
C TYR A 64 8.15 0.51 -17.08
N ILE A 65 6.88 0.39 -16.74
CA ILE A 65 6.33 0.81 -15.46
C ILE A 65 5.91 -0.41 -14.67
N ALA A 66 6.42 -0.55 -13.44
CA ALA A 66 6.06 -1.61 -12.51
C ALA A 66 5.28 -1.00 -11.34
N TYR A 67 4.09 -1.52 -11.08
CA TYR A 67 3.19 -1.00 -10.05
C TYR A 67 2.27 -2.10 -9.51
N THR A 68 1.57 -1.81 -8.42
CA THR A 68 0.57 -2.71 -7.86
C THR A 68 -0.81 -2.36 -8.40
N ARG A 69 -1.33 -3.20 -9.27
CA ARG A 69 -2.68 -3.04 -9.82
C ARG A 69 -3.73 -3.55 -8.85
N THR A 70 -4.73 -2.73 -8.56
CA THR A 70 -5.87 -3.11 -7.72
C THR A 70 -7.03 -3.55 -8.59
N ARG A 71 -7.31 -4.87 -8.63
CA ARG A 71 -8.51 -5.40 -9.32
C ARG A 71 -9.75 -5.32 -8.45
N THR A 72 -9.58 -5.67 -7.18
CA THR A 72 -10.62 -5.58 -6.14
C THR A 72 -9.97 -5.12 -4.84
N PRO A 73 -10.74 -4.67 -3.85
CA PRO A 73 -10.20 -4.29 -2.54
C PRO A 73 -9.33 -5.37 -1.88
N THR A 74 -9.60 -6.64 -2.19
CA THR A 74 -8.89 -7.80 -1.62
C THR A 74 -7.83 -8.39 -2.56
N THR A 75 -7.87 -8.07 -3.86
CA THR A 75 -6.99 -8.66 -4.87
C THR A 75 -6.09 -7.59 -5.46
N GLN A 76 -4.81 -7.67 -5.13
CA GLN A 76 -3.76 -6.78 -5.59
C GLN A 76 -2.70 -7.61 -6.32
N GLU A 77 -2.33 -7.19 -7.51
CA GLU A 77 -1.39 -7.91 -8.37
C GLU A 77 -0.22 -7.00 -8.75
N PRO A 78 1.04 -7.43 -8.55
CA PRO A 78 2.18 -6.73 -9.11
C PRO A 78 2.11 -6.84 -10.64
N THR A 79 2.18 -5.71 -11.30
CA THR A 79 2.05 -5.61 -12.76
C THR A 79 3.22 -4.82 -13.31
N ALA A 80 3.82 -5.31 -14.39
CA ALA A 80 4.78 -4.57 -15.18
C ALA A 80 4.21 -4.38 -16.59
N LYS A 81 4.22 -3.14 -17.08
CA LYS A 81 3.69 -2.75 -18.39
C LYS A 81 4.76 -2.00 -19.16
N LYS A 82 4.93 -2.33 -20.44
CA LYS A 82 5.76 -1.52 -21.34
C LYS A 82 5.10 -0.16 -21.56
N LEU A 83 5.82 0.90 -21.26
CA LEU A 83 5.39 2.28 -21.42
C LEU A 83 5.86 2.85 -22.76
N LEU A 84 7.13 2.63 -23.10
CA LEU A 84 7.75 3.06 -24.34
C LEU A 84 8.59 1.93 -24.96
N PRO A 85 8.66 1.85 -26.31
CA PRO A 85 7.86 2.57 -27.29
C PRO A 85 6.38 2.18 -27.23
N ILE A 86 5.52 3.11 -27.60
CA ILE A 86 4.06 2.86 -27.65
C ILE A 86 3.79 1.96 -28.86
N ILE A 87 3.28 0.77 -28.58
CA ILE A 87 2.84 -0.18 -29.61
C ILE A 87 1.39 0.14 -29.92
N LEU A 88 1.17 0.75 -31.07
CA LEU A 88 -0.18 1.01 -31.57
C LEU A 88 -0.79 -0.32 -32.04
N PRO A 89 -2.04 -0.62 -31.67
CA PRO A 89 -2.76 -1.75 -32.26
C PRO A 89 -2.91 -1.54 -33.76
N GLU A 90 -3.00 -2.65 -34.51
CA GLU A 90 -3.28 -2.55 -35.94
C GLU A 90 -4.54 -1.70 -36.18
N ALA A 91 -4.42 -0.73 -37.09
CA ALA A 91 -5.54 0.16 -37.41
C ALA A 91 -6.74 -0.66 -37.84
N PRO A 92 -7.95 -0.44 -37.27
CA PRO A 92 -9.14 -1.12 -37.72
C PRO A 92 -9.34 -0.86 -39.20
N LYS A 93 -9.63 -1.92 -39.95
CA LYS A 93 -9.74 -1.91 -41.43
C LYS A 93 -10.78 -0.90 -41.99
N ASN A 94 -11.52 -0.23 -41.13
CA ASN A 94 -12.62 0.67 -41.49
C ASN A 94 -12.46 2.06 -40.81
N THR A 95 -11.36 2.75 -41.08
CA THR A 95 -11.15 4.16 -40.68
C THR A 95 -11.66 5.16 -41.73
N ALA A 96 -12.43 4.71 -42.71
CA ALA A 96 -13.02 5.59 -43.71
C ALA A 96 -13.97 6.59 -43.00
N GLY A 97 -13.56 7.84 -42.88
CA GLY A 97 -14.34 8.93 -42.31
C GLY A 97 -13.82 9.56 -41.03
N THR A 98 -12.74 9.04 -40.42
CA THR A 98 -12.14 9.70 -39.25
C THR A 98 -11.25 10.86 -39.70
N VAL A 99 -11.65 12.07 -39.40
CA VAL A 99 -10.89 13.29 -39.67
C VAL A 99 -10.13 13.65 -38.39
N PHE A 100 -8.80 13.71 -38.49
CA PHE A 100 -7.95 14.19 -37.41
C PHE A 100 -7.66 15.69 -37.62
N GLU A 101 -8.05 16.51 -36.65
CA GLU A 101 -7.71 17.93 -36.60
C GLU A 101 -7.06 18.26 -35.24
N PRO A 102 -5.91 18.93 -35.22
CA PRO A 102 -5.05 19.31 -36.35
C PRO A 102 -4.20 18.14 -36.87
N ARG A 103 -3.96 18.10 -38.17
CA ARG A 103 -3.08 17.12 -38.85
C ARG A 103 -1.60 17.46 -38.68
N SER A 104 -1.16 17.85 -37.52
CA SER A 104 0.23 18.21 -37.29
C SER A 104 0.99 17.17 -36.50
N LYS A 105 2.25 16.93 -36.83
CA LYS A 105 3.14 16.07 -36.05
C LYS A 105 3.25 16.56 -34.61
N ALA A 106 3.30 17.86 -34.37
CA ALA A 106 3.37 18.46 -33.07
C ALA A 106 2.14 18.13 -32.18
N ALA A 107 0.94 18.01 -32.77
CA ALA A 107 -0.26 17.58 -32.03
C ALA A 107 -0.16 16.12 -31.57
N LEU A 108 0.39 15.25 -32.42
CA LEU A 108 0.62 13.85 -32.07
C LEU A 108 1.69 13.73 -30.98
N ASP A 109 2.79 14.46 -31.08
CA ASP A 109 3.85 14.44 -30.08
C ASP A 109 3.34 14.90 -28.70
N ASN A 110 2.51 15.96 -28.66
CA ASN A 110 1.86 16.41 -27.44
C ASN A 110 0.87 15.38 -26.88
N PHE A 111 0.11 14.71 -27.73
CA PHE A 111 -0.81 13.66 -27.31
C PHE A 111 -0.08 12.45 -26.71
N LEU A 112 1.04 12.05 -27.31
CA LEU A 112 1.86 10.95 -26.81
C LEU A 112 2.47 11.29 -25.44
N ALA A 113 2.94 12.52 -25.23
CA ALA A 113 3.43 12.97 -23.93
C ALA A 113 2.32 12.93 -22.85
N GLN A 114 1.12 13.39 -23.21
CA GLN A 114 -0.04 13.30 -22.31
C GLN A 114 -0.45 11.85 -22.00
N TYR A 115 -0.35 10.95 -22.97
CA TYR A 115 -0.61 9.53 -22.78
C TYR A 115 0.37 8.93 -21.77
N VAL A 116 1.66 9.19 -21.89
CA VAL A 116 2.68 8.73 -20.94
C VAL A 116 2.39 9.24 -19.54
N MET A 117 2.07 10.52 -19.40
CA MET A 117 1.69 11.13 -18.12
C MET A 117 0.45 10.45 -17.51
N ALA A 118 -0.59 10.21 -18.30
CA ALA A 118 -1.81 9.56 -17.85
C ALA A 118 -1.57 8.11 -17.38
N GLU A 119 -0.71 7.37 -18.08
CA GLU A 119 -0.33 6.00 -17.68
C GLU A 119 0.46 6.01 -16.37
N ILE A 120 1.40 6.92 -16.18
CA ILE A 120 2.16 7.06 -14.94
C ILE A 120 1.22 7.44 -13.80
N TYR A 121 0.34 8.42 -14.00
CA TYR A 121 -0.63 8.83 -12.99
C TYR A 121 -1.59 7.71 -12.61
N SER A 122 -2.10 6.96 -13.59
CA SER A 122 -2.95 5.80 -13.35
C SER A 122 -2.26 4.73 -12.51
N ALA A 123 -1.01 4.42 -12.82
CA ALA A 123 -0.21 3.45 -12.08
C ALA A 123 0.07 3.90 -10.64
N LEU A 124 0.34 5.19 -10.43
CA LEU A 124 0.50 5.79 -9.10
C LEU A 124 -0.80 5.72 -8.30
N ALA A 125 -1.93 6.07 -8.92
CA ALA A 125 -3.24 6.01 -8.28
C ALA A 125 -3.62 4.57 -7.89
N ASP A 126 -3.38 3.59 -8.76
CA ASP A 126 -3.60 2.18 -8.48
C ASP A 126 -2.74 1.69 -7.29
N SER A 127 -1.46 2.08 -7.26
CA SER A 127 -0.55 1.73 -6.16
C SER A 127 -0.95 2.38 -4.84
N ALA A 128 -1.35 3.67 -4.85
CA ALA A 128 -1.83 4.37 -3.68
C ALA A 128 -3.11 3.72 -3.14
N MET A 129 -4.03 3.37 -4.04
CA MET A 129 -5.26 2.65 -3.69
C MET A 129 -4.94 1.30 -3.02
N ALA A 130 -3.99 0.54 -3.55
CA ALA A 130 -3.54 -0.72 -2.99
C ALA A 130 -3.01 -0.55 -1.55
N ILE A 131 -2.19 0.48 -1.31
CA ILE A 131 -1.65 0.81 0.01
C ILE A 131 -2.78 1.14 0.98
N HIS A 132 -3.73 1.98 0.58
CA HIS A 132 -4.86 2.37 1.44
C HIS A 132 -5.77 1.20 1.79
N TYR A 133 -6.09 0.33 0.84
CA TYR A 133 -6.88 -0.88 1.11
C TYR A 133 -6.16 -1.83 2.06
N LYS A 134 -4.88 -2.06 1.87
CA LYS A 134 -4.09 -2.92 2.76
C LYS A 134 -4.02 -2.35 4.17
N ARG A 135 -3.81 -1.04 4.29
CA ARG A 135 -3.82 -0.35 5.59
C ARG A 135 -5.18 -0.46 6.28
N MET A 136 -6.27 -0.21 5.57
CA MET A 136 -7.63 -0.33 6.08
C MET A 136 -7.91 -1.75 6.60
N THR A 137 -7.56 -2.77 5.81
CA THR A 137 -7.76 -4.17 6.21
C THR A 137 -6.93 -4.55 7.42
N SER A 138 -5.67 -4.12 7.49
CA SER A 138 -4.79 -4.37 8.64
C SER A 138 -5.30 -3.67 9.91
N MET A 139 -5.77 -2.44 9.79
CA MET A 139 -6.35 -1.68 10.92
C MET A 139 -7.63 -2.35 11.43
N ARG A 140 -8.51 -2.79 10.53
CA ARG A 140 -9.71 -3.54 10.89
C ARG A 140 -9.37 -4.83 11.65
N GLN A 141 -8.42 -5.62 11.14
CA GLN A 141 -7.97 -6.84 11.79
C GLN A 141 -7.37 -6.57 13.17
N SER A 142 -6.61 -5.48 13.32
CA SER A 142 -6.05 -5.05 14.60
C SER A 142 -7.14 -4.65 15.60
N THR A 143 -8.18 -3.96 15.16
CA THR A 143 -9.33 -3.59 15.98
C THR A 143 -10.08 -4.85 16.48
N GLU A 144 -10.38 -5.77 15.57
CA GLU A 144 -11.04 -7.04 15.94
C GLU A 144 -10.21 -7.86 16.93
N ASN A 145 -8.90 -7.89 16.76
CA ASN A 145 -8.01 -8.56 17.72
C ASN A 145 -7.97 -7.85 19.07
N GLY A 146 -7.99 -6.52 19.08
CA GLY A 146 -8.07 -5.71 20.29
C GLY A 146 -9.35 -5.96 21.09
N GLU A 147 -10.49 -6.01 20.41
CA GLU A 147 -11.79 -6.32 21.03
C GLU A 147 -11.81 -7.73 21.66
N LYS A 148 -11.27 -8.73 20.97
CA LYS A 148 -11.12 -10.09 21.51
C LYS A 148 -10.22 -10.13 22.74
N LEU A 149 -9.11 -9.38 22.72
CA LEU A 149 -8.22 -9.30 23.87
C LEU A 149 -8.90 -8.62 25.06
N LEU A 150 -9.60 -7.50 24.82
CA LEU A 150 -10.35 -6.78 25.86
C LEU A 150 -11.40 -7.70 26.52
N SER A 151 -12.15 -8.44 25.72
CA SER A 151 -13.14 -9.40 26.23
C SER A 151 -12.50 -10.46 27.14
N ARG A 152 -11.36 -11.04 26.71
CA ARG A 152 -10.61 -12.03 27.52
C ARG A 152 -10.09 -11.42 28.82
N LEU A 153 -9.53 -10.22 28.79
CA LEU A 153 -9.02 -9.54 29.97
C LEU A 153 -10.15 -9.19 30.96
N THR A 154 -11.29 -8.74 30.44
CA THR A 154 -12.47 -8.45 31.26
C THR A 154 -13.00 -9.72 31.95
N ALA A 155 -13.06 -10.84 31.23
CA ALA A 155 -13.47 -12.13 31.82
C ALA A 155 -12.48 -12.59 32.92
N LYS A 156 -11.17 -12.47 32.66
CA LYS A 156 -10.13 -12.80 33.63
C LYS A 156 -10.21 -11.90 34.87
N TYR A 157 -10.36 -10.59 34.69
CA TYR A 157 -10.53 -9.65 35.80
C TYR A 157 -11.74 -10.00 36.67
N ASN A 158 -12.89 -10.30 36.07
CA ASN A 158 -14.09 -10.68 36.80
C ASN A 158 -13.91 -11.98 37.57
N HIS A 159 -13.18 -12.95 36.98
CA HIS A 159 -12.86 -14.21 37.66
C HIS A 159 -11.96 -13.98 38.87
N GLU A 160 -10.86 -13.27 38.73
CA GLU A 160 -9.95 -12.93 39.82
C GLU A 160 -10.63 -12.10 40.91
N ARG A 161 -11.52 -11.17 40.55
CA ARG A 161 -12.31 -10.39 41.49
C ARG A 161 -13.24 -11.29 42.28
N GLN A 162 -13.91 -12.24 41.64
CA GLN A 162 -14.79 -13.21 42.35
C GLN A 162 -13.99 -14.12 43.30
N GLU A 163 -12.82 -14.60 42.88
CA GLU A 163 -11.92 -15.37 43.73
C GLU A 163 -11.47 -14.58 44.98
N SER A 164 -11.06 -13.31 44.78
CA SER A 164 -10.66 -12.42 45.86
C SER A 164 -11.81 -12.22 46.86
N ILE A 165 -13.01 -11.90 46.39
CA ILE A 165 -14.19 -11.72 47.23
C ILE A 165 -14.51 -13.04 48.00
N THR A 166 -14.41 -14.18 47.32
CA THR A 166 -14.70 -15.47 47.97
C THR A 166 -13.65 -15.78 49.04
N SER A 167 -12.37 -15.51 48.79
CA SER A 167 -11.30 -15.69 49.76
C SER A 167 -11.51 -14.77 50.99
N GLU A 168 -11.84 -13.51 50.79
CA GLU A 168 -12.11 -12.55 51.85
C GLU A 168 -13.32 -13.00 52.70
N LEU A 169 -14.37 -13.54 52.08
CA LEU A 169 -15.53 -14.10 52.81
C LEU A 169 -15.17 -15.35 53.64
N ILE A 170 -14.33 -16.22 53.09
CA ILE A 170 -13.85 -17.42 53.81
C ILE A 170 -13.01 -16.99 55.02
N ASP A 171 -12.08 -16.04 54.84
CA ASP A 171 -11.24 -15.54 55.93
C ASP A 171 -12.05 -14.85 57.01
N ALA A 172 -13.04 -14.04 56.65
CA ALA A 172 -13.95 -13.40 57.57
C ALA A 172 -14.82 -14.41 58.34
N SER A 173 -15.28 -15.48 57.67
CA SER A 173 -16.05 -16.54 58.33
C SER A 173 -15.21 -17.40 59.30
N ALA A 174 -13.94 -17.68 58.91
CA ALA A 174 -13.01 -18.40 59.76
C ALA A 174 -12.64 -17.62 61.03
N THR A 175 -12.54 -16.28 60.95
CA THR A 175 -12.27 -15.42 62.08
C THR A 175 -13.47 -15.39 63.06
N ASN A 176 -14.69 -15.27 62.55
CA ASN A 176 -15.90 -15.37 63.36
C ASN A 176 -16.05 -16.70 64.07
N PHE A 177 -15.71 -17.80 63.41
CA PHE A 177 -15.77 -19.13 64.05
C PHE A 177 -14.76 -19.29 65.21
N ARG A 178 -13.62 -18.63 65.12
CA ARG A 178 -12.59 -18.63 66.16
C ARG A 178 -13.03 -17.87 67.38
N ASP A 179 -13.70 -16.73 67.22
CA ASP A 179 -14.23 -15.95 68.34
C ASP A 179 -15.37 -16.66 69.11
N TYR A 180 -16.21 -17.45 68.43
CA TYR A 180 -17.22 -18.26 69.03
C TYR A 180 -16.67 -19.47 69.82
N THR A 181 -15.49 -19.96 69.44
CA THR A 181 -14.89 -21.17 70.09
C THR A 181 -14.09 -20.81 71.35
N TYR A 182 -13.60 -19.58 71.46
CA TYR A 182 -12.84 -19.10 72.62
C TYR A 182 -13.68 -18.28 73.62
N GLY A 183 -14.89 -17.88 73.27
CA GLY A 183 -15.80 -17.13 74.19
C GLY A 183 -16.65 -17.98 75.08
N GLY A 184 -16.54 -19.33 75.09
CA GLY A 184 -17.44 -20.24 75.76
C GLY A 184 -16.84 -21.10 76.88
N VAL A 185 -15.81 -20.63 77.60
CA VAL A 185 -15.33 -21.33 78.79
C VAL A 185 -14.92 -20.31 79.84
N PHE A 186 -15.89 -19.75 80.53
CA PHE A 186 -15.80 -19.30 81.93
C PHE A 186 -17.22 -19.16 82.52
N LEU A 187 -17.71 -20.27 83.07
CA LEU A 187 -18.51 -20.39 84.33
C LEU A 187 -18.26 -21.74 84.97
#